data_c41fe010d0c68673e35cbe2bed8e33e6
#
_entry.id   c41fe010d0c68673e35cbe2bed8e33e6
#
_cell.length_a   1.000
_cell.length_b   1.000
_cell.length_c   1.000
_cell.angle_alpha   90.00
_cell.angle_beta   90.00
_cell.angle_gamma   90.00
#
_symmetry.space_group_name_H-M   'P 1'
#
loop_
_entity.id
_entity.type
_entity.pdbx_description
1 polymer ?
#
loop_
_entity_poly.entity_id
_entity_poly.type
_entity_poly.pdbx_seq_one_letter_code
_entity_poly.pdbx_strand_id
1 'polypeptide(L)'
;DFLLASYRKQKKWIRLRQLLLLLSRMAVAAVLIALLCGWTGGGQILSSIGGITTHHVVVLDDSYSMGDKSIGPNGRRTGAANSESTDPGIDATTAYGRSLQSLQDLTRRLAASDGNHQLTVMRASRAAMATRGGSESGDAAADLASQTIMSDARLVNRVMATSASPIRTDLVPALDLATELVNSTPADAKFLYIASDFRERDWGNPERLAEPLRKLSGDVQIRMIDCAAQPADNLAITDLSPAQDVWVAGVPVVVTATIRNYGKTAAQNVPLTTRVIRYSTDRQNPDPTLALSGEIETQPTQVIDSIPAGGEITQSFQVFVPEEGTHAIEVSLPEDALPIDNT
;
A
#
# COMPACT_ATOMS: atom_id res chain seq x y z
N ASP A 1 -31.05 -3.16 -81.05
CA ASP A 1 -30.75 -2.08 -80.04
C ASP A 1 -31.11 -2.49 -78.61
N PHE A 2 -32.14 -3.31 -78.40
CA PHE A 2 -32.55 -3.73 -77.05
C PHE A 2 -31.51 -4.58 -76.30
N LEU A 3 -30.83 -5.49 -77.01
CA LEU A 3 -29.77 -6.36 -76.41
C LEU A 3 -28.54 -5.56 -75.97
N LEU A 4 -28.17 -4.52 -76.66
CA LEU A 4 -27.05 -3.64 -76.32
C LEU A 4 -27.37 -2.76 -75.09
N ALA A 5 -28.60 -2.30 -74.97
CA ALA A 5 -29.05 -1.52 -73.80
C ALA A 5 -29.12 -2.38 -72.52
N SER A 6 -29.60 -3.62 -72.63
CA SER A 6 -29.63 -4.61 -71.54
C SER A 6 -28.23 -5.00 -71.09
N TYR A 7 -27.29 -5.23 -72.01
CA TYR A 7 -25.89 -5.57 -71.71
C TYR A 7 -25.17 -4.41 -70.98
N ARG A 8 -25.40 -3.16 -71.38
CA ARG A 8 -24.81 -1.99 -70.69
C ARG A 8 -25.33 -1.83 -69.27
N LYS A 9 -26.62 -2.13 -69.03
CA LYS A 9 -27.26 -2.05 -67.73
C LYS A 9 -26.73 -3.17 -66.78
N GLN A 10 -26.60 -4.38 -67.29
CA GLN A 10 -26.05 -5.53 -66.55
C GLN A 10 -24.56 -5.34 -66.23
N LYS A 11 -23.77 -4.77 -67.17
CA LYS A 11 -22.33 -4.54 -66.97
C LYS A 11 -22.04 -3.55 -65.82
N LYS A 12 -22.89 -2.53 -65.67
CA LYS A 12 -22.79 -1.60 -64.53
C LYS A 12 -23.12 -2.27 -63.20
N TRP A 13 -24.11 -3.17 -63.18
CA TRP A 13 -24.54 -3.90 -62.01
C TRP A 13 -23.50 -4.95 -61.58
N ILE A 14 -22.89 -5.63 -62.50
CA ILE A 14 -21.81 -6.59 -62.26
C ILE A 14 -20.58 -5.86 -61.70
N ARG A 15 -20.18 -4.72 -62.27
CA ARG A 15 -19.08 -3.93 -61.76
C ARG A 15 -19.35 -3.38 -60.35
N LEU A 16 -20.56 -2.91 -60.06
CA LEU A 16 -20.95 -2.48 -58.74
C LEU A 16 -20.85 -3.61 -57.70
N ARG A 17 -21.34 -4.80 -58.07
CA ARG A 17 -21.25 -5.99 -57.21
C ARG A 17 -19.81 -6.44 -56.96
N GLN A 18 -18.94 -6.35 -57.95
CA GLN A 18 -17.52 -6.66 -57.81
C GLN A 18 -16.80 -5.64 -56.96
N LEU A 19 -17.12 -4.36 -57.08
CA LEU A 19 -16.56 -3.28 -56.29
C LEU A 19 -17.00 -3.39 -54.83
N LEU A 20 -18.25 -3.74 -54.58
CA LEU A 20 -18.80 -3.95 -53.24
C LEU A 20 -18.15 -5.17 -52.56
N LEU A 21 -17.91 -6.25 -53.28
CA LEU A 21 -17.16 -7.44 -52.83
C LEU A 21 -15.70 -7.10 -52.53
N LEU A 22 -15.04 -6.31 -53.36
CA LEU A 22 -13.68 -5.84 -53.12
C LEU A 22 -13.60 -4.98 -51.82
N LEU A 23 -14.53 -4.06 -51.71
CA LEU A 23 -14.60 -3.14 -50.54
C LEU A 23 -14.87 -3.90 -49.25
N SER A 24 -15.74 -4.92 -49.26
CA SER A 24 -15.99 -5.76 -48.08
C SER A 24 -14.75 -6.58 -47.69
N ARG A 25 -14.00 -7.12 -48.64
CA ARG A 25 -12.73 -7.83 -48.38
C ARG A 25 -11.65 -6.91 -47.82
N MET A 26 -11.52 -5.69 -48.36
CA MET A 26 -10.60 -4.70 -47.84
C MET A 26 -11.00 -4.23 -46.43
N ALA A 27 -12.28 -4.06 -46.15
CA ALA A 27 -12.77 -3.74 -44.85
C ALA A 27 -12.43 -4.81 -43.79
N VAL A 28 -12.65 -6.11 -44.14
CA VAL A 28 -12.29 -7.20 -43.25
C VAL A 28 -10.77 -7.25 -43.01
N ALA A 29 -9.96 -7.10 -44.08
CA ALA A 29 -8.51 -7.06 -43.92
C ALA A 29 -8.05 -5.87 -43.07
N ALA A 30 -8.63 -4.67 -43.24
CA ALA A 30 -8.33 -3.51 -42.44
C ALA A 30 -8.70 -3.70 -40.95
N VAL A 31 -9.84 -4.32 -40.66
CA VAL A 31 -10.24 -4.67 -39.28
C VAL A 31 -9.29 -5.68 -38.68
N LEU A 32 -8.87 -6.72 -39.42
CA LEU A 32 -7.90 -7.70 -38.96
C LEU A 32 -6.52 -7.08 -38.68
N ILE A 33 -6.05 -6.19 -39.56
CA ILE A 33 -4.79 -5.48 -39.36
C ILE A 33 -4.90 -4.57 -38.14
N ALA A 34 -5.99 -3.83 -37.95
CA ALA A 34 -6.21 -2.99 -36.80
C ALA A 34 -6.19 -3.79 -35.49
N LEU A 35 -6.81 -4.99 -35.46
CA LEU A 35 -6.78 -5.91 -34.33
C LEU A 35 -5.37 -6.44 -34.06
N LEU A 36 -4.62 -6.83 -35.11
CA LEU A 36 -3.25 -7.35 -34.98
C LEU A 36 -2.25 -6.27 -34.55
N CYS A 37 -2.45 -5.04 -35.01
CA CYS A 37 -1.62 -3.91 -34.59
C CYS A 37 -1.92 -3.41 -33.16
N GLY A 38 -2.84 -4.07 -32.45
CA GLY A 38 -3.23 -3.63 -31.11
C GLY A 38 -3.83 -2.22 -31.13
N TRP A 39 -4.32 -1.77 -32.28
CA TRP A 39 -5.02 -0.50 -32.38
C TRP A 39 -6.37 -0.62 -31.66
N THR A 40 -6.30 -0.58 -30.35
CA THR A 40 -7.43 -0.33 -29.47
C THR A 40 -7.78 1.16 -29.60
N GLY A 41 -7.98 1.59 -30.84
CA GLY A 41 -8.35 2.94 -31.18
C GLY A 41 -9.69 3.28 -30.58
N GLY A 42 -9.63 3.98 -29.48
CA GLY A 42 -10.74 4.60 -28.78
C GLY A 42 -11.70 3.60 -28.15
N GLY A 43 -11.57 3.42 -26.85
CA GLY A 43 -12.52 2.64 -26.03
C GLY A 43 -14.00 3.02 -26.18
N GLN A 44 -14.30 4.07 -26.93
CA GLN A 44 -15.67 4.55 -27.17
C GLN A 44 -16.48 3.70 -28.19
N ILE A 45 -15.84 3.04 -29.17
CA ILE A 45 -16.59 2.23 -30.15
C ILE A 45 -16.82 0.81 -29.60
N LEU A 46 -15.88 0.27 -28.83
CA LEU A 46 -16.04 -1.04 -28.17
C LEU A 46 -16.89 -0.93 -26.90
N SER A 47 -16.89 0.21 -26.20
CA SER A 47 -17.76 0.44 -25.04
C SER A 47 -19.24 0.46 -25.43
N SER A 48 -19.59 0.95 -26.62
CA SER A 48 -20.99 0.92 -27.13
C SER A 48 -21.47 -0.49 -27.52
N ILE A 49 -20.54 -1.47 -27.66
CA ILE A 49 -20.85 -2.87 -27.95
C ILE A 49 -20.58 -3.74 -26.71
N GLY A 50 -19.74 -3.29 -25.77
CA GLY A 50 -19.16 -4.06 -24.67
C GLY A 50 -19.63 -3.73 -23.25
N GLY A 51 -20.76 -3.06 -23.08
CA GLY A 51 -21.28 -2.75 -21.73
C GLY A 51 -20.62 -1.52 -21.07
N ILE A 52 -21.17 -1.13 -19.93
CA ILE A 52 -20.73 0.02 -19.13
C ILE A 52 -19.30 -0.22 -18.63
N THR A 53 -18.39 0.71 -18.91
CA THR A 53 -17.03 0.67 -18.37
C THR A 53 -16.99 1.37 -17.02
N THR A 54 -16.55 0.65 -16.00
CA THR A 54 -16.41 1.18 -14.64
C THR A 54 -14.95 1.20 -14.22
N HIS A 55 -14.45 2.34 -13.78
CA HIS A 55 -13.09 2.46 -13.25
C HIS A 55 -13.07 2.54 -11.73
N HIS A 56 -12.34 1.63 -11.12
CA HIS A 56 -12.15 1.53 -9.68
C HIS A 56 -10.71 1.92 -9.34
N VAL A 57 -10.54 2.99 -8.59
CA VAL A 57 -9.23 3.41 -8.06
C VAL A 57 -9.22 3.16 -6.55
N VAL A 58 -8.24 2.40 -6.08
CA VAL A 58 -8.08 2.04 -4.68
C VAL A 58 -6.78 2.64 -4.16
N VAL A 59 -6.89 3.54 -3.19
CA VAL A 59 -5.76 4.06 -2.42
C VAL A 59 -5.66 3.23 -1.15
N LEU A 60 -4.53 2.56 -0.98
CA LEU A 60 -4.20 1.80 0.22
C LEU A 60 -3.25 2.65 1.08
N ASP A 61 -3.71 2.97 2.26
CA ASP A 61 -2.84 3.47 3.31
C ASP A 61 -1.95 2.31 3.77
N ASP A 62 -0.66 2.44 3.53
CA ASP A 62 0.37 1.52 3.99
C ASP A 62 1.32 2.23 4.97
N SER A 63 0.82 3.27 5.63
CA SER A 63 1.56 3.98 6.67
C SER A 63 1.88 3.04 7.84
N TYR A 64 2.84 3.47 8.64
CA TYR A 64 3.33 2.76 9.82
C TYR A 64 2.21 2.25 10.75
N SER A 65 1.18 3.06 11.02
CA SER A 65 0.06 2.70 11.89
C SER A 65 -0.79 1.55 11.38
N MET A 66 -0.79 1.32 10.06
CA MET A 66 -1.50 0.19 9.45
C MET A 66 -0.90 -1.18 9.80
N GLY A 67 0.29 -1.20 10.40
CA GLY A 67 0.89 -2.40 11.00
C GLY A 67 0.26 -2.82 12.33
N ASP A 68 -0.65 -2.01 12.90
CA ASP A 68 -1.32 -2.29 14.17
C ASP A 68 -2.09 -3.61 14.15
N LYS A 69 -1.76 -4.48 15.09
CA LYS A 69 -2.37 -5.80 15.28
C LYS A 69 -3.53 -5.71 16.26
N SER A 70 -4.67 -6.25 15.90
CA SER A 70 -5.80 -6.40 16.83
C SER A 70 -5.49 -7.47 17.86
N ILE A 71 -5.11 -7.04 19.06
CA ILE A 71 -4.92 -7.92 20.21
C ILE A 71 -6.17 -7.78 21.11
N GLY A 72 -6.91 -8.85 21.30
CA GLY A 72 -8.05 -8.85 22.20
C GLY A 72 -7.62 -8.78 23.68
N PRO A 73 -8.54 -8.46 24.61
CA PRO A 73 -8.26 -8.23 26.02
C PRO A 73 -7.63 -9.41 26.78
N ASN A 74 -7.50 -10.57 26.15
CA ASN A 74 -6.87 -11.77 26.72
C ASN A 74 -5.55 -12.14 26.01
N GLY A 75 -4.90 -11.19 25.31
CA GLY A 75 -3.68 -11.47 24.53
C GLY A 75 -3.92 -12.40 23.32
N ARG A 76 -5.18 -12.75 23.04
CA ARG A 76 -5.54 -13.50 21.83
C ARG A 76 -5.69 -12.54 20.66
N ARG A 77 -4.98 -12.80 19.57
CA ARG A 77 -5.16 -12.07 18.31
C ARG A 77 -6.63 -12.14 17.88
N THR A 78 -7.33 -11.01 17.95
CA THR A 78 -8.72 -10.92 17.49
C THR A 78 -8.70 -10.74 15.98
N GLY A 79 -9.19 -11.68 15.27
CA GLY A 79 -9.23 -11.71 13.79
C GLY A 79 -9.10 -13.14 13.25
N ALA A 80 -8.53 -14.04 14.03
CA ALA A 80 -8.35 -15.42 13.62
C ALA A 80 -9.59 -16.31 13.77
N ALA A 81 -10.68 -15.83 14.38
CA ALA A 81 -11.78 -16.70 14.76
C ALA A 81 -12.89 -16.87 13.71
N ASN A 82 -13.02 -15.98 12.72
CA ASN A 82 -14.11 -16.06 11.73
C ASN A 82 -13.70 -15.73 10.28
N SER A 83 -12.43 -15.49 9.98
CA SER A 83 -11.96 -15.39 8.62
C SER A 83 -10.98 -16.53 8.35
N GLU A 84 -11.51 -17.63 7.80
CA GLU A 84 -10.70 -18.52 6.99
C GLU A 84 -10.15 -17.68 5.81
N SER A 85 -9.10 -16.90 6.07
CA SER A 85 -8.31 -16.33 4.99
C SER A 85 -7.66 -17.52 4.27
N THR A 86 -8.27 -17.89 3.15
CA THR A 86 -7.88 -19.02 2.32
C THR A 86 -6.53 -18.77 1.63
N ASP A 87 -5.89 -17.63 1.90
CA ASP A 87 -4.64 -17.24 1.25
C ASP A 87 -3.54 -17.12 2.31
N PRO A 88 -2.47 -17.95 2.25
CA PRO A 88 -1.45 -18.06 3.30
C PRO A 88 -0.53 -16.82 3.43
N GLY A 89 -0.80 -15.72 2.71
CA GLY A 89 0.06 -14.54 2.66
C GLY A 89 -0.47 -13.28 3.36
N ILE A 90 -1.75 -13.21 3.75
CA ILE A 90 -2.35 -11.99 4.31
C ILE A 90 -2.49 -12.13 5.82
N ASP A 91 -1.76 -11.29 6.58
CA ASP A 91 -1.96 -11.18 8.03
C ASP A 91 -3.18 -10.31 8.35
N ALA A 92 -4.36 -10.91 8.35
CA ALA A 92 -5.64 -10.26 8.66
C ALA A 92 -5.71 -9.68 10.09
N THR A 93 -4.74 -9.94 10.94
CA THR A 93 -4.69 -9.34 12.28
C THR A 93 -4.26 -7.87 12.21
N THR A 94 -3.54 -7.45 11.16
CA THR A 94 -3.12 -6.06 10.99
C THR A 94 -4.16 -5.22 10.26
N ALA A 95 -4.16 -3.90 10.46
CA ALA A 95 -5.01 -2.98 9.71
C ALA A 95 -4.72 -3.07 8.20
N TYR A 96 -3.44 -3.16 7.84
CA TYR A 96 -3.03 -3.34 6.45
C TYR A 96 -3.53 -4.67 5.86
N GLY A 97 -3.42 -5.77 6.60
CA GLY A 97 -3.96 -7.06 6.16
C GLY A 97 -5.47 -7.01 5.92
N ARG A 98 -6.23 -6.27 6.75
CA ARG A 98 -7.68 -6.05 6.53
C ARG A 98 -7.95 -5.21 5.28
N SER A 99 -7.11 -4.22 4.98
CA SER A 99 -7.22 -3.45 3.73
C SER A 99 -7.00 -4.35 2.50
N LEU A 100 -6.01 -5.24 2.56
CA LEU A 100 -5.75 -6.23 1.50
C LEU A 100 -6.91 -7.22 1.34
N GLN A 101 -7.51 -7.69 2.45
CA GLN A 101 -8.71 -8.54 2.39
C GLN A 101 -9.87 -7.81 1.70
N SER A 102 -10.10 -6.54 2.06
CA SER A 102 -11.13 -5.72 1.43
C SER A 102 -10.89 -5.54 -0.07
N LEU A 103 -9.64 -5.35 -0.48
CA LEU A 103 -9.24 -5.30 -1.89
C LEU A 103 -9.50 -6.64 -2.60
N GLN A 104 -9.16 -7.76 -1.97
CA GLN A 104 -9.41 -9.09 -2.51
C GLN A 104 -10.92 -9.36 -2.68
N ASP A 105 -11.72 -9.00 -1.69
CA ASP A 105 -13.18 -9.15 -1.76
C ASP A 105 -13.80 -8.24 -2.83
N LEU A 106 -13.31 -7.02 -2.96
CA LEU A 106 -13.69 -6.11 -4.05
C LEU A 106 -13.39 -6.76 -5.40
N THR A 107 -12.16 -7.24 -5.60
CA THR A 107 -11.73 -7.87 -6.85
C THR A 107 -12.57 -9.09 -7.21
N ARG A 108 -12.87 -9.95 -6.21
CA ARG A 108 -13.75 -11.12 -6.43
C ARG A 108 -15.16 -10.71 -6.84
N ARG A 109 -15.74 -9.69 -6.21
CA ARG A 109 -17.09 -9.18 -6.54
C ARG A 109 -17.11 -8.59 -7.95
N LEU A 110 -16.08 -7.82 -8.32
CA LEU A 110 -15.96 -7.24 -9.65
C LEU A 110 -15.77 -8.30 -10.73
N ALA A 111 -14.97 -9.34 -10.46
CA ALA A 111 -14.79 -10.49 -11.36
C ALA A 111 -16.06 -11.32 -11.57
N ALA A 112 -16.98 -11.30 -10.58
CA ALA A 112 -18.26 -12.01 -10.63
C ALA A 112 -19.41 -11.13 -11.20
N SER A 113 -19.20 -9.83 -11.37
CA SER A 113 -20.20 -8.91 -11.90
C SER A 113 -20.09 -8.78 -13.41
N ASP A 114 -21.23 -8.51 -14.04
CA ASP A 114 -21.28 -8.21 -15.48
C ASP A 114 -20.76 -6.77 -15.72
N GLY A 115 -19.97 -6.59 -16.75
CA GLY A 115 -19.44 -5.28 -17.15
C GLY A 115 -17.92 -5.30 -17.38
N ASN A 116 -17.41 -4.18 -17.88
CA ASN A 116 -15.98 -3.96 -18.07
C ASN A 116 -15.44 -3.18 -16.87
N HIS A 117 -14.83 -3.88 -15.91
CA HIS A 117 -14.27 -3.27 -14.71
C HIS A 117 -12.76 -3.09 -14.87
N GLN A 118 -12.28 -1.87 -14.69
CA GLN A 118 -10.87 -1.53 -14.64
C GLN A 118 -10.48 -1.21 -13.19
N LEU A 119 -9.36 -1.75 -12.74
CA LEU A 119 -8.83 -1.55 -11.39
C LEU A 119 -7.46 -0.90 -11.44
N THR A 120 -7.32 0.14 -10.65
CA THR A 120 -6.04 0.76 -10.30
C THR A 120 -5.84 0.65 -8.81
N VAL A 121 -4.67 0.23 -8.37
CA VAL A 121 -4.31 0.15 -6.95
C VAL A 121 -3.05 0.95 -6.71
N MET A 122 -3.06 1.81 -5.72
CA MET A 122 -1.96 2.71 -5.37
C MET A 122 -1.73 2.67 -3.86
N ARG A 123 -0.50 2.38 -3.44
CA ARG A 123 -0.09 2.51 -2.04
C ARG A 123 0.42 3.92 -1.76
N ALA A 124 0.09 4.43 -0.56
CA ALA A 124 0.48 5.78 -0.15
C ALA A 124 2.00 5.99 -0.16
N SER A 125 2.78 5.00 0.33
CA SER A 125 4.25 5.06 0.33
C SER A 125 4.83 5.16 -1.07
N ARG A 126 4.28 4.37 -2.01
CA ARG A 126 4.73 4.36 -3.40
C ARG A 126 4.42 5.68 -4.10
N ALA A 127 3.22 6.23 -3.90
CA ALA A 127 2.83 7.53 -4.42
C ALA A 127 3.75 8.65 -3.89
N ALA A 128 4.03 8.65 -2.58
CA ALA A 128 4.93 9.62 -1.97
C ALA A 128 6.36 9.53 -2.52
N MET A 129 6.86 8.32 -2.81
CA MET A 129 8.17 8.14 -3.46
C MET A 129 8.17 8.63 -4.91
N ALA A 130 7.12 8.33 -5.67
CA ALA A 130 6.98 8.77 -7.05
C ALA A 130 6.99 10.31 -7.15
N THR A 131 6.23 10.98 -6.31
CA THR A 131 6.19 12.45 -6.25
C THR A 131 7.55 13.05 -5.89
N ARG A 132 8.27 12.49 -4.92
CA ARG A 132 9.64 12.93 -4.58
C ARG A 132 10.63 12.71 -5.71
N GLY A 133 10.45 11.65 -6.50
CA GLY A 133 11.25 11.35 -7.70
C GLY A 133 10.92 12.18 -8.92
N GLY A 134 10.00 13.15 -8.81
CA GLY A 134 9.57 14.01 -9.93
C GLY A 134 8.65 13.32 -10.93
N SER A 135 8.07 12.17 -10.58
CA SER A 135 7.02 11.52 -11.40
C SER A 135 5.65 12.08 -10.99
N GLU A 136 5.02 12.78 -11.90
CA GLU A 136 3.67 13.34 -11.72
C GLU A 136 2.58 12.43 -12.32
N SER A 137 2.95 11.28 -12.88
CA SER A 137 1.99 10.34 -13.48
C SER A 137 1.42 9.37 -12.45
N GLY A 138 0.11 9.37 -12.29
CA GLY A 138 -0.61 8.42 -11.44
C GLY A 138 -0.38 6.96 -11.81
N ASP A 139 -0.23 6.65 -13.10
CA ASP A 139 0.05 5.29 -13.59
C ASP A 139 1.44 4.79 -13.15
N ALA A 140 2.46 5.65 -13.15
CA ALA A 140 3.80 5.29 -12.69
C ALA A 140 3.85 5.06 -11.17
N ALA A 141 3.01 5.77 -10.43
CA ALA A 141 2.89 5.64 -8.99
C ALA A 141 2.01 4.45 -8.55
N ALA A 142 1.20 3.91 -9.45
CA ALA A 142 0.32 2.78 -9.13
C ALA A 142 1.10 1.45 -9.01
N ASP A 143 0.68 0.60 -8.09
CA ASP A 143 1.11 -0.80 -8.00
C ASP A 143 0.45 -1.64 -9.09
N LEU A 144 -0.77 -1.27 -9.45
CA LEU A 144 -1.57 -1.84 -10.52
C LEU A 144 -2.25 -0.69 -11.26
N ALA A 145 -1.91 -0.46 -12.53
CA ALA A 145 -2.43 0.64 -13.34
C ALA A 145 -3.49 0.16 -14.32
N SER A 146 -4.72 0.67 -14.21
CA SER A 146 -5.85 0.51 -15.15
C SER A 146 -6.01 -0.90 -15.75
N GLN A 147 -5.85 -1.93 -14.92
CA GLN A 147 -5.96 -3.31 -15.37
C GLN A 147 -7.43 -3.75 -15.45
N THR A 148 -7.81 -4.35 -16.56
CA THR A 148 -9.14 -4.97 -16.71
C THR A 148 -9.24 -6.20 -15.82
N ILE A 149 -10.25 -6.24 -14.95
CA ILE A 149 -10.54 -7.39 -14.12
C ILE A 149 -11.23 -8.45 -14.98
N MET A 150 -10.51 -9.52 -15.23
CA MET A 150 -11.06 -10.75 -15.77
C MET A 150 -11.29 -11.74 -14.62
N SER A 151 -11.78 -12.93 -14.93
CA SER A 151 -11.99 -14.01 -13.95
C SER A 151 -10.71 -14.44 -13.19
N ASP A 152 -9.55 -13.93 -13.56
CA ASP A 152 -8.27 -14.28 -12.95
C ASP A 152 -7.87 -13.23 -11.87
N ALA A 153 -8.07 -13.61 -10.61
CA ALA A 153 -7.72 -12.80 -9.43
C ALA A 153 -6.20 -12.60 -9.23
N ARG A 154 -5.34 -13.20 -10.08
CA ARG A 154 -3.87 -13.12 -9.93
C ARG A 154 -3.30 -11.72 -10.14
N LEU A 155 -4.06 -10.82 -10.77
CA LEU A 155 -3.64 -9.44 -10.99
C LEU A 155 -3.27 -8.71 -9.69
N VAL A 156 -3.95 -9.01 -8.60
CA VAL A 156 -3.71 -8.37 -7.30
C VAL A 156 -2.65 -9.07 -6.44
N ASN A 157 -2.13 -10.24 -6.86
CA ASN A 157 -1.17 -11.01 -6.06
C ASN A 157 0.10 -10.21 -5.71
N ARG A 158 0.55 -9.32 -6.61
CA ARG A 158 1.71 -8.45 -6.31
C ARG A 158 1.43 -7.49 -5.16
N VAL A 159 0.21 -6.96 -5.08
CA VAL A 159 -0.22 -6.08 -3.99
C VAL A 159 -0.43 -6.89 -2.71
N MET A 160 -1.00 -8.10 -2.83
CA MET A 160 -1.22 -9.00 -1.68
C MET A 160 0.08 -9.44 -0.99
N ALA A 161 1.19 -9.45 -1.70
CA ALA A 161 2.51 -9.78 -1.16
C ALA A 161 3.21 -8.59 -0.49
N THR A 162 2.56 -7.43 -0.36
CA THR A 162 3.13 -6.26 0.29
C THR A 162 2.76 -6.18 1.77
N SER A 163 3.52 -5.41 2.53
CA SER A 163 3.29 -5.13 3.95
C SER A 163 3.19 -3.63 4.20
N ALA A 164 2.71 -3.25 5.38
CA ALA A 164 2.75 -1.86 5.83
C ALA A 164 4.19 -1.34 5.80
N SER A 165 4.35 -0.07 5.44
CA SER A 165 5.64 0.59 5.38
C SER A 165 6.16 0.89 6.79
N PRO A 166 7.44 0.64 7.09
CA PRO A 166 8.02 1.00 8.39
C PRO A 166 8.27 2.50 8.54
N ILE A 167 8.00 3.29 7.51
CA ILE A 167 8.20 4.74 7.52
C ILE A 167 6.87 5.49 7.52
N ARG A 168 6.91 6.68 8.09
CA ARG A 168 5.78 7.60 8.05
C ARG A 168 5.47 7.99 6.62
N THR A 169 4.23 7.79 6.20
CA THR A 169 3.73 8.11 4.86
C THR A 169 2.65 9.18 4.95
N ASP A 170 2.71 10.15 4.04
CA ASP A 170 1.67 11.17 3.85
C ASP A 170 0.69 10.67 2.79
N LEU A 171 -0.60 10.73 3.09
CA LEU A 171 -1.66 10.31 2.17
C LEU A 171 -1.95 11.32 1.06
N VAL A 172 -1.61 12.60 1.27
CA VAL A 172 -1.95 13.67 0.32
C VAL A 172 -1.41 13.40 -1.08
N PRO A 173 -0.13 13.01 -1.29
CA PRO A 173 0.37 12.71 -2.63
C PRO A 173 -0.39 11.58 -3.33
N ALA A 174 -0.81 10.55 -2.58
CA ALA A 174 -1.59 9.45 -3.14
C ALA A 174 -3.00 9.90 -3.54
N LEU A 175 -3.63 10.76 -2.74
CA LEU A 175 -4.95 11.31 -3.04
C LEU A 175 -4.90 12.27 -4.23
N ASP A 176 -3.87 13.12 -4.36
CA ASP A 176 -3.70 14.00 -5.53
C ASP A 176 -3.54 13.19 -6.81
N LEU A 177 -2.64 12.21 -6.83
CA LEU A 177 -2.40 11.34 -8.00
C LEU A 177 -3.63 10.48 -8.33
N ALA A 178 -4.31 9.94 -7.32
CA ALA A 178 -5.54 9.16 -7.53
C ALA A 178 -6.67 10.03 -8.10
N THR A 179 -6.81 11.26 -7.62
CA THR A 179 -7.79 12.23 -8.11
C THR A 179 -7.54 12.60 -9.58
N GLU A 180 -6.28 12.89 -9.92
CA GLU A 180 -5.88 13.18 -11.30
C GLU A 180 -6.16 11.98 -12.22
N LEU A 181 -5.80 10.79 -11.79
CA LEU A 181 -6.03 9.56 -12.54
C LEU A 181 -7.51 9.29 -12.77
N VAL A 182 -8.35 9.42 -11.73
CA VAL A 182 -9.81 9.23 -11.84
C VAL A 182 -10.41 10.26 -12.80
N ASN A 183 -9.97 11.52 -12.74
CA ASN A 183 -10.48 12.57 -13.62
C ASN A 183 -10.06 12.36 -15.07
N SER A 184 -8.83 11.94 -15.32
CA SER A 184 -8.27 11.77 -16.67
C SER A 184 -8.71 10.49 -17.37
N THR A 185 -9.10 9.45 -16.62
CA THR A 185 -9.51 8.17 -17.22
C THR A 185 -10.94 8.24 -17.74
N PRO A 186 -11.20 7.93 -19.01
CA PRO A 186 -12.53 7.84 -19.54
C PRO A 186 -13.24 6.58 -19.04
N ALA A 187 -14.34 6.73 -18.31
CA ALA A 187 -15.21 5.65 -17.86
C ALA A 187 -16.61 6.16 -17.62
N ASP A 188 -17.64 5.30 -17.77
CA ASP A 188 -19.03 5.64 -17.57
C ASP A 188 -19.39 5.79 -16.08
N ALA A 189 -18.72 5.04 -15.22
CA ALA A 189 -18.82 5.13 -13.77
C ALA A 189 -17.43 5.08 -13.13
N LYS A 190 -17.23 5.88 -12.08
CA LYS A 190 -15.93 6.05 -11.42
C LYS A 190 -16.07 5.90 -9.90
N PHE A 191 -15.19 5.12 -9.32
CA PHE A 191 -15.14 4.89 -7.87
C PHE A 191 -13.74 5.15 -7.35
N LEU A 192 -13.64 5.91 -6.27
CA LEU A 192 -12.43 6.08 -5.49
C LEU A 192 -12.62 5.43 -4.12
N TYR A 193 -11.83 4.42 -3.82
CA TYR A 193 -11.79 3.75 -2.53
C TYR A 193 -10.57 4.22 -1.76
N ILE A 194 -10.75 4.53 -0.48
CA ILE A 194 -9.67 4.92 0.43
C ILE A 194 -9.73 3.96 1.60
N ALA A 195 -8.73 3.09 1.72
CA ALA A 195 -8.62 2.13 2.81
C ALA A 195 -7.53 2.60 3.78
N SER A 196 -7.92 2.94 5.01
CA SER A 196 -7.03 3.47 6.06
C SER A 196 -7.56 3.08 7.45
N ASP A 197 -6.76 3.26 8.48
CA ASP A 197 -7.17 3.17 9.88
C ASP A 197 -7.76 4.50 10.43
N PHE A 198 -7.78 5.54 9.62
CA PHE A 198 -8.35 6.86 9.90
C PHE A 198 -7.89 7.49 11.23
N ARG A 199 -6.65 7.24 11.64
CA ARG A 199 -6.13 7.80 12.88
C ARG A 199 -6.00 9.31 12.82
N GLU A 200 -6.28 9.97 13.94
CA GLU A 200 -6.25 11.42 14.10
C GLU A 200 -4.92 12.02 13.66
N ARG A 201 -3.81 11.33 13.90
CA ARG A 201 -2.47 11.77 13.51
C ARG A 201 -2.35 12.10 12.00
N ASP A 202 -2.94 11.26 11.15
CA ASP A 202 -2.84 11.38 9.70
C ASP A 202 -4.08 12.07 9.12
N TRP A 203 -5.23 11.95 9.79
CA TRP A 203 -6.53 12.50 9.40
C TRP A 203 -6.97 13.72 10.21
N GLY A 204 -6.20 14.15 11.23
CA GLY A 204 -6.54 15.27 12.11
C GLY A 204 -6.52 16.65 11.45
N ASN A 205 -6.00 16.75 10.22
CA ASN A 205 -6.15 17.95 9.38
C ASN A 205 -7.05 17.65 8.18
N PRO A 206 -8.38 17.69 8.35
CA PRO A 206 -9.32 17.29 7.32
C PRO A 206 -9.29 18.22 6.11
N GLU A 207 -8.94 19.48 6.26
CA GLU A 207 -8.88 20.44 5.14
C GLU A 207 -7.79 20.06 4.15
N ARG A 208 -6.62 19.65 4.64
CA ARG A 208 -5.49 19.23 3.82
C ARG A 208 -5.80 17.98 3.00
N LEU A 209 -6.50 17.01 3.59
CA LEU A 209 -6.90 15.77 2.93
C LEU A 209 -8.11 15.97 1.99
N ALA A 210 -8.98 16.93 2.32
CA ALA A 210 -10.14 17.25 1.49
C ALA A 210 -9.75 18.03 0.23
N GLU A 211 -8.62 18.73 0.21
CA GLU A 211 -8.20 19.55 -0.93
C GLU A 211 -8.05 18.73 -2.23
N PRO A 212 -7.33 17.61 -2.28
CA PRO A 212 -7.31 16.72 -3.44
C PRO A 212 -8.71 16.24 -3.83
N LEU A 213 -9.51 15.83 -2.86
CA LEU A 213 -10.84 15.26 -3.10
C LEU A 213 -11.85 16.29 -3.64
N ARG A 214 -11.68 17.58 -3.34
CA ARG A 214 -12.49 18.66 -3.92
C ARG A 214 -12.27 18.85 -5.42
N LYS A 215 -11.15 18.37 -5.94
CA LYS A 215 -10.82 18.42 -7.38
C LYS A 215 -11.48 17.29 -8.18
N LEU A 216 -12.14 16.34 -7.51
CA LEU A 216 -12.87 15.26 -8.17
C LEU A 216 -14.06 15.78 -8.96
N SER A 217 -14.30 15.21 -10.13
CA SER A 217 -15.52 15.44 -10.89
C SER A 217 -16.74 14.91 -10.12
N GLY A 218 -17.91 15.56 -10.31
CA GLY A 218 -19.11 15.26 -9.53
C GLY A 218 -19.73 13.86 -9.79
N ASP A 219 -19.21 13.13 -10.78
CA ASP A 219 -19.60 11.77 -11.16
C ASP A 219 -18.82 10.69 -10.42
N VAL A 220 -17.80 11.05 -9.62
CA VAL A 220 -16.96 10.11 -8.86
C VAL A 220 -17.62 9.78 -7.52
N GLN A 221 -17.78 8.49 -7.25
CA GLN A 221 -18.23 8.00 -5.94
C GLN A 221 -17.04 7.67 -5.04
N ILE A 222 -16.97 8.35 -3.89
CA ILE A 222 -15.92 8.08 -2.87
C ILE A 222 -16.46 7.05 -1.89
N ARG A 223 -15.63 6.04 -1.57
CA ARG A 223 -15.90 5.02 -0.55
C ARG A 223 -14.71 4.91 0.40
N MET A 224 -14.96 5.18 1.67
CA MET A 224 -13.98 5.04 2.74
C MET A 224 -14.13 3.65 3.37
N ILE A 225 -13.02 2.93 3.52
CA ILE A 225 -12.95 1.59 4.09
C ILE A 225 -12.15 1.71 5.38
N ASP A 226 -12.85 1.60 6.51
CA ASP A 226 -12.23 1.62 7.82
C ASP A 226 -11.57 0.27 8.08
N CYS A 227 -10.24 0.31 8.19
CA CYS A 227 -9.40 -0.84 8.50
C CYS A 227 -8.95 -0.87 9.96
N ALA A 228 -9.40 0.09 10.79
CA ALA A 228 -9.07 0.11 12.20
C ALA A 228 -9.64 -1.11 12.92
N ALA A 229 -8.89 -1.58 13.91
CA ALA A 229 -9.41 -2.49 14.90
C ALA A 229 -9.90 -1.72 16.13
N GLN A 230 -10.44 -2.45 17.11
CA GLN A 230 -10.66 -1.84 18.41
C GLN A 230 -9.32 -1.37 19.00
N PRO A 231 -9.27 -0.19 19.66
CA PRO A 231 -8.06 0.30 20.27
C PRO A 231 -7.48 -0.76 21.22
N ALA A 232 -6.24 -1.14 21.00
CA ALA A 232 -5.47 -1.99 21.88
C ALA A 232 -4.45 -1.15 22.66
N ASP A 233 -3.97 -1.67 23.77
CA ASP A 233 -2.90 -1.02 24.53
C ASP A 233 -1.62 -1.08 23.69
N ASN A 234 -0.92 0.06 23.60
CA ASN A 234 0.33 0.22 22.86
C ASN A 234 1.34 1.02 23.68
N LEU A 235 2.53 0.49 23.80
CA LEU A 235 3.70 1.16 24.38
C LEU A 235 4.67 1.46 23.25
N ALA A 236 5.26 2.63 23.23
CA ALA A 236 6.23 2.98 22.20
C ALA A 236 7.48 3.61 22.79
N ILE A 237 8.63 3.29 22.22
CA ILE A 237 9.86 4.03 22.47
C ILE A 237 9.84 5.26 21.57
N THR A 238 9.70 6.44 22.16
CA THR A 238 9.56 7.70 21.42
C THR A 238 10.89 8.41 21.21
N ASP A 239 11.86 8.14 22.07
CA ASP A 239 13.22 8.70 21.99
C ASP A 239 14.23 7.76 22.64
N LEU A 240 15.42 7.71 22.06
CA LEU A 240 16.58 7.02 22.61
C LEU A 240 17.79 7.92 22.40
N SER A 241 18.27 8.52 23.47
CA SER A 241 19.35 9.50 23.41
C SER A 241 20.46 9.21 24.43
N PRO A 242 21.73 9.37 24.04
CA PRO A 242 22.83 9.33 24.97
C PRO A 242 22.92 10.63 25.78
N ALA A 243 23.32 10.53 27.03
CA ALA A 243 23.54 11.71 27.87
C ALA A 243 24.82 12.50 27.48
N GLN A 244 25.66 11.94 26.63
CA GLN A 244 26.96 12.50 26.24
C GLN A 244 27.15 12.40 24.72
N ASP A 245 27.66 13.45 24.11
CA ASP A 245 27.95 13.50 22.66
C ASP A 245 29.21 12.72 22.27
N VAL A 246 30.12 12.50 23.21
CA VAL A 246 31.40 11.81 22.98
C VAL A 246 31.46 10.54 23.83
N TRP A 247 31.72 9.43 23.17
CA TRP A 247 31.82 8.12 23.80
C TRP A 247 33.27 7.67 23.79
N VAL A 248 33.72 7.16 24.91
CA VAL A 248 35.09 6.67 25.09
C VAL A 248 35.03 5.19 25.41
N ALA A 249 35.80 4.37 24.68
CA ALA A 249 35.91 2.93 24.94
C ALA A 249 36.36 2.68 26.39
N GLY A 250 35.76 1.69 27.04
CA GLY A 250 36.05 1.37 28.44
C GLY A 250 35.38 2.29 29.48
N VAL A 251 34.61 3.29 29.06
CA VAL A 251 33.84 4.17 29.96
C VAL A 251 32.35 3.92 29.79
N PRO A 252 31.59 3.70 30.88
CA PRO A 252 30.13 3.54 30.79
C PRO A 252 29.46 4.78 30.21
N VAL A 253 28.54 4.59 29.28
CA VAL A 253 27.72 5.64 28.67
C VAL A 253 26.33 5.56 29.27
N VAL A 254 25.81 6.70 29.74
CA VAL A 254 24.41 6.80 30.15
C VAL A 254 23.54 7.03 28.93
N VAL A 255 22.56 6.16 28.75
CA VAL A 255 21.54 6.25 27.68
C VAL A 255 20.18 6.43 28.33
N THR A 256 19.36 7.22 27.71
CA THR A 256 18.02 7.55 28.19
C THR A 256 17.00 7.13 27.14
N ALA A 257 16.06 6.28 27.52
CA ALA A 257 14.91 5.89 26.70
C ALA A 257 13.66 6.59 27.21
N THR A 258 12.91 7.20 26.31
CA THR A 258 11.60 7.78 26.59
C THR A 258 10.53 6.83 26.06
N ILE A 259 9.62 6.40 26.95
CA ILE A 259 8.59 5.41 26.65
C ILE A 259 7.23 6.05 26.91
N ARG A 260 6.35 5.96 25.94
CA ARG A 260 4.99 6.47 26.02
C ARG A 260 3.95 5.36 25.99
N ASN A 261 2.97 5.47 26.87
CA ASN A 261 1.81 4.58 26.89
C ASN A 261 0.65 5.23 26.10
N TYR A 262 0.32 4.68 24.95
CA TYR A 262 -0.83 5.11 24.14
C TYR A 262 -2.12 4.38 24.51
N GLY A 263 -2.05 3.41 25.45
CA GLY A 263 -3.19 2.68 25.97
C GLY A 263 -4.09 3.52 26.87
N LYS A 264 -5.27 3.01 27.12
CA LYS A 264 -6.29 3.60 28.02
C LYS A 264 -6.10 3.19 29.48
N THR A 265 -5.24 2.22 29.74
CA THR A 265 -4.93 1.68 31.06
C THR A 265 -3.46 1.91 31.41
N ALA A 266 -3.14 2.00 32.68
CA ALA A 266 -1.75 2.05 33.10
C ALA A 266 -1.05 0.70 32.83
N ALA A 267 0.10 0.74 32.17
CA ALA A 267 0.94 -0.44 31.98
C ALA A 267 1.75 -0.70 33.27
N GLN A 268 1.80 -1.96 33.72
CA GLN A 268 2.44 -2.35 34.97
C GLN A 268 3.55 -3.37 34.68
N ASN A 269 4.65 -3.28 35.45
CA ASN A 269 5.78 -4.20 35.40
C ASN A 269 6.32 -4.40 33.96
N VAL A 270 6.57 -3.29 33.25
CA VAL A 270 7.00 -3.32 31.85
C VAL A 270 8.49 -3.65 31.78
N PRO A 271 8.87 -4.81 31.20
CA PRO A 271 10.27 -5.14 31.02
C PRO A 271 10.88 -4.34 29.87
N LEU A 272 12.04 -3.73 30.14
CA LEU A 272 12.86 -3.02 29.16
C LEU A 272 14.14 -3.84 28.93
N THR A 273 14.32 -4.34 27.72
CA THR A 273 15.50 -5.12 27.35
C THR A 273 16.45 -4.26 26.53
N THR A 274 17.72 -4.24 26.94
CA THR A 274 18.79 -3.51 26.23
C THR A 274 19.76 -4.48 25.60
N ARG A 275 20.12 -4.26 24.34
CA ARG A 275 21.13 -5.01 23.60
C ARG A 275 22.20 -4.07 23.09
N VAL A 276 23.45 -4.52 23.16
CA VAL A 276 24.59 -3.84 22.54
C VAL A 276 25.04 -4.70 21.37
N ILE A 277 25.04 -4.14 20.19
CA ILE A 277 25.46 -4.81 18.97
C ILE A 277 26.84 -4.27 18.60
N ARG A 278 27.85 -5.13 18.58
CA ARG A 278 29.22 -4.79 18.22
C ARG A 278 29.50 -5.22 16.79
N TYR A 279 29.75 -4.25 15.92
CA TYR A 279 30.11 -4.54 14.53
C TYR A 279 31.60 -4.70 14.42
N SER A 280 32.07 -5.82 13.85
CA SER A 280 33.49 -6.04 13.61
C SER A 280 34.05 -5.04 12.62
N THR A 281 35.15 -4.39 13.01
CA THR A 281 35.91 -3.46 12.17
C THR A 281 37.10 -4.11 11.50
N ASP A 282 37.21 -5.44 11.51
CA ASP A 282 38.34 -6.14 10.88
C ASP A 282 38.31 -5.95 9.37
N ARG A 283 39.10 -4.96 8.92
CA ARG A 283 39.28 -4.60 7.51
C ARG A 283 40.04 -5.66 6.70
N GLN A 284 40.64 -6.65 7.34
CA GLN A 284 41.47 -7.65 6.65
C GLN A 284 40.64 -8.84 6.13
N ASN A 285 39.47 -9.07 6.65
CA ASN A 285 38.58 -10.12 6.17
C ASN A 285 37.10 -9.73 6.36
N PRO A 286 36.59 -8.81 5.55
CA PRO A 286 35.19 -8.40 5.65
C PRO A 286 34.33 -9.57 5.18
N ASP A 287 33.95 -10.45 6.08
CA ASP A 287 32.80 -11.33 5.85
C ASP A 287 31.54 -10.45 5.81
N PRO A 288 30.92 -10.26 4.63
CA PRO A 288 29.78 -9.38 4.50
C PRO A 288 28.59 -9.83 5.33
N THR A 289 28.55 -11.09 5.77
CA THR A 289 27.52 -11.61 6.67
C THR A 289 27.75 -11.19 8.12
N LEU A 290 28.99 -11.11 8.57
CA LEU A 290 29.36 -10.63 9.91
C LEU A 290 29.27 -9.10 10.03
N ALA A 291 29.55 -8.37 8.94
CA ALA A 291 29.41 -6.91 8.90
C ALA A 291 27.96 -6.42 9.10
N LEU A 292 26.97 -7.28 8.83
CA LEU A 292 25.55 -6.96 9.00
C LEU A 292 24.96 -7.52 10.32
N SER A 293 25.53 -8.58 10.91
CA SER A 293 24.91 -9.25 12.05
C SER A 293 25.49 -8.85 13.41
N GLY A 294 26.72 -8.37 13.49
CA GLY A 294 27.38 -7.96 14.73
C GLY A 294 27.32 -9.02 15.86
N GLU A 295 28.15 -8.87 16.86
CA GLU A 295 28.05 -9.64 18.11
C GLU A 295 27.05 -8.97 19.05
N ILE A 296 26.02 -9.70 19.50
CA ILE A 296 24.94 -9.16 20.33
C ILE A 296 25.20 -9.53 21.79
N GLU A 297 25.33 -8.53 22.65
CA GLU A 297 25.34 -8.67 24.09
C GLU A 297 24.04 -8.13 24.69
N THR A 298 23.28 -9.02 25.34
CA THR A 298 22.04 -8.61 26.03
C THR A 298 22.35 -8.26 27.46
N GLN A 299 21.92 -7.07 27.88
CA GLN A 299 22.06 -6.58 29.25
C GLN A 299 20.93 -7.10 30.16
N PRO A 300 21.08 -7.05 31.48
CA PRO A 300 20.01 -7.39 32.42
C PRO A 300 18.75 -6.56 32.14
N THR A 301 17.61 -7.24 32.03
CA THR A 301 16.32 -6.59 31.82
C THR A 301 15.96 -5.69 32.99
N GLN A 302 15.60 -4.46 32.71
CA GLN A 302 15.05 -3.54 33.68
C GLN A 302 13.53 -3.62 33.69
N VAL A 303 12.92 -3.42 34.86
CA VAL A 303 11.46 -3.43 34.97
C VAL A 303 10.99 -2.03 35.37
N ILE A 304 10.11 -1.47 34.58
CA ILE A 304 9.44 -0.20 34.85
C ILE A 304 8.16 -0.53 35.61
N ASP A 305 8.02 -0.03 36.84
CA ASP A 305 6.91 -0.40 37.74
C ASP A 305 5.55 -0.02 37.14
N SER A 306 5.41 1.20 36.61
CA SER A 306 4.14 1.66 36.05
C SER A 306 4.34 2.81 35.08
N ILE A 307 3.59 2.78 33.97
CA ILE A 307 3.48 3.89 33.00
C ILE A 307 2.00 4.28 32.93
N PRO A 308 1.62 5.49 33.34
CA PRO A 308 0.22 5.93 33.37
C PRO A 308 -0.41 5.87 31.96
N ALA A 309 -1.74 5.71 31.91
CA ALA A 309 -2.50 5.79 30.67
C ALA A 309 -2.28 7.15 29.98
N GLY A 310 -1.93 7.15 28.71
CA GLY A 310 -1.58 8.36 27.94
C GLY A 310 -0.33 9.09 28.42
N GLY A 311 0.37 8.55 29.44
CA GLY A 311 1.56 9.13 30.06
C GLY A 311 2.86 8.72 29.37
N GLU A 312 3.92 9.39 29.80
CA GLU A 312 5.28 9.18 29.32
C GLU A 312 6.23 9.04 30.50
N ILE A 313 7.23 8.19 30.38
CA ILE A 313 8.27 8.00 31.37
C ILE A 313 9.63 7.97 30.70
N THR A 314 10.63 8.49 31.41
CA THR A 314 12.02 8.47 30.98
C THR A 314 12.81 7.54 31.86
N GLN A 315 13.47 6.52 31.25
CA GLN A 315 14.29 5.54 31.94
C GLN A 315 15.74 5.69 31.50
N SER A 316 16.64 5.90 32.47
CA SER A 316 18.08 5.95 32.21
C SER A 316 18.75 4.66 32.60
N PHE A 317 19.73 4.21 31.81
CA PHE A 317 20.54 3.03 32.05
C PHE A 317 21.97 3.25 31.56
N GLN A 318 22.90 2.43 32.06
CA GLN A 318 24.30 2.51 31.65
C GLN A 318 24.62 1.38 30.69
N VAL A 319 25.32 1.72 29.61
CA VAL A 319 25.84 0.79 28.63
C VAL A 319 27.35 0.83 28.66
N PHE A 320 27.98 -0.34 28.71
CA PHE A 320 29.43 -0.45 28.69
C PHE A 320 29.90 -0.97 27.34
N VAL A 321 30.80 -0.21 26.71
CA VAL A 321 31.41 -0.54 25.42
C VAL A 321 32.92 -0.66 25.65
N PRO A 322 33.48 -1.90 25.73
CA PRO A 322 34.87 -2.08 26.12
C PRO A 322 35.89 -1.68 25.05
N GLU A 323 35.53 -1.76 23.77
CA GLU A 323 36.44 -1.63 22.63
C GLU A 323 36.04 -0.46 21.73
N GLU A 324 37.03 0.07 21.00
CA GLU A 324 36.80 1.06 19.95
C GLU A 324 36.12 0.38 18.75
N GLY A 325 35.20 1.11 18.10
CA GLY A 325 34.52 0.58 16.90
C GLY A 325 33.15 1.20 16.71
N THR A 326 32.41 0.58 15.79
CA THR A 326 31.00 0.92 15.56
C THR A 326 30.10 0.00 16.35
N HIS A 327 29.25 0.58 17.17
CA HIS A 327 28.34 -0.14 18.04
C HIS A 327 26.92 0.43 17.85
N ALA A 328 25.91 -0.42 17.97
CA ALA A 328 24.52 0.02 18.08
C ALA A 328 23.97 -0.36 19.45
N ILE A 329 23.13 0.47 20.00
CA ILE A 329 22.36 0.20 21.21
C ILE A 329 20.90 0.05 20.76
N GLU A 330 20.34 -1.10 21.04
CA GLU A 330 18.94 -1.42 20.79
C GLU A 330 18.24 -1.58 22.14
N VAL A 331 17.07 -0.95 22.24
CA VAL A 331 16.20 -1.07 23.39
C VAL A 331 14.88 -1.62 22.93
N SER A 332 14.34 -2.61 23.63
CA SER A 332 13.07 -3.23 23.23
C SER A 332 12.10 -3.38 24.39
N LEU A 333 10.83 -3.17 24.09
CA LEU A 333 9.66 -3.43 24.93
C LEU A 333 9.04 -4.79 24.57
N PRO A 334 8.14 -5.32 25.40
CA PRO A 334 7.33 -6.49 25.02
C PRO A 334 6.50 -6.24 23.77
N GLU A 335 6.26 -7.29 22.98
CA GLU A 335 5.36 -7.20 21.83
C GLU A 335 3.94 -6.82 22.25
N ASP A 336 3.39 -5.81 21.60
CA ASP A 336 2.03 -5.36 21.80
C ASP A 336 1.27 -5.19 20.45
N ALA A 337 0.33 -4.25 20.39
CA ALA A 337 -0.48 -4.04 19.21
C ALA A 337 0.32 -3.55 17.99
N LEU A 338 1.40 -2.77 18.21
CA LEU A 338 2.23 -2.23 17.15
C LEU A 338 3.72 -2.57 17.39
N PRO A 339 4.16 -3.81 17.11
CA PRO A 339 5.50 -4.29 17.46
C PRO A 339 6.68 -3.47 16.92
N ILE A 340 6.44 -2.67 15.89
CA ILE A 340 7.49 -1.92 15.19
C ILE A 340 7.96 -0.69 15.99
N ASP A 341 7.15 -0.15 16.94
CA ASP A 341 7.52 0.98 17.80
C ASP A 341 8.01 0.53 19.20
N ASN A 342 8.13 -0.77 19.37
CA ASN A 342 8.68 -1.40 20.58
C ASN A 342 10.21 -1.52 20.56
N THR A 343 10.88 -1.11 19.47
CA THR A 343 12.35 -1.22 19.32
C THR A 343 12.93 0.06 18.76
#